data_44ca02dcc3485d70ffa3888d05f7510c
#
_entry.id   44ca02dcc3485d70ffa3888d05f7510c
#
_cell.length_a   1.000
_cell.length_b   1.000
_cell.length_c   1.000
_cell.angle_alpha   90.00
_cell.angle_beta   90.00
_cell.angle_gamma   90.00
#
_symmetry.space_group_name_H-M   'P 1'
#
loop_
_entity.id
_entity.type
_entity.pdbx_description
1 polymer ?
#
loop_
_entity_poly.entity_id
_entity_poly.type
_entity_poly.pdbx_seq_one_letter_code
_entity_poly.pdbx_strand_id
1 'polypeptide(L)'
;MYYPTNMYHYPYFYNENHARNNYWMYPNAYYQNYFQNGFRAIELKDYGPNPFAEDINELTLQNNTFRTALWTGTHFQITLMSLNPGEDIGLEMHPDVDQFLRLEQGQGMVQMGESKDNLTFERMVSDDYAIVIPAGTWHNLTNTGNTPLKLYSIYAPPNHPFGTVHATKADAEAAEAAEEHGEGTPVIDGKTPDEWVQYTEFLVKEGLEDVKRGINALHILQEFVLMGVLVGKGYSPQKAYETVEEWERTGVSKLLQQSKNM
;
A
#
# COMPACT_ATOMS: atom_id res chain seq x y z
N MET A 1 47.70 -9.28 8.87
CA MET A 1 46.73 -8.20 8.96
C MET A 1 45.56 -8.72 9.78
N TYR A 2 45.48 -8.35 11.07
CA TYR A 2 44.44 -8.85 12.02
C TYR A 2 43.28 -7.86 12.00
N TYR A 3 42.05 -8.37 11.78
CA TYR A 3 40.83 -7.63 12.02
C TYR A 3 40.30 -8.00 13.42
N PRO A 4 40.00 -7.05 14.31
CA PRO A 4 39.37 -7.35 15.58
C PRO A 4 37.87 -7.54 15.41
N THR A 5 37.38 -8.71 15.78
CA THR A 5 35.95 -9.01 15.93
C THR A 5 35.43 -8.36 17.21
N ASN A 6 34.69 -7.28 17.09
CA ASN A 6 33.87 -6.76 18.21
C ASN A 6 32.57 -7.57 18.30
N MET A 7 32.57 -8.57 19.19
CA MET A 7 31.34 -9.22 19.64
C MET A 7 30.67 -8.30 20.69
N TYR A 8 29.54 -7.72 20.34
CA TYR A 8 28.65 -7.15 21.36
C TYR A 8 27.91 -8.30 22.06
N HIS A 9 28.28 -8.56 23.31
CA HIS A 9 27.55 -9.42 24.23
C HIS A 9 26.32 -8.65 24.73
N TYR A 10 25.12 -9.11 24.40
CA TYR A 10 23.88 -8.73 25.08
C TYR A 10 23.73 -9.60 26.34
N PRO A 11 23.58 -9.04 27.54
CA PRO A 11 23.29 -9.83 28.73
C PRO A 11 21.82 -10.28 28.71
N TYR A 12 21.60 -11.58 28.53
CA TYR A 12 20.31 -12.21 28.84
C TYR A 12 20.14 -12.25 30.35
N PHE A 13 19.19 -11.50 30.90
CA PHE A 13 18.69 -11.72 32.26
C PHE A 13 17.42 -12.58 32.17
N TYR A 14 17.53 -13.83 32.58
CA TYR A 14 16.41 -14.71 32.84
C TYR A 14 15.89 -14.40 34.24
N ASN A 15 14.64 -13.97 34.37
CA ASN A 15 13.94 -13.89 35.64
C ASN A 15 12.60 -14.60 35.52
N GLU A 16 12.52 -15.77 36.17
CA GLU A 16 11.27 -16.52 36.31
C GLU A 16 10.39 -15.84 37.37
N ASN A 17 9.17 -15.60 37.02
CA ASN A 17 8.00 -15.12 37.78
C ASN A 17 7.70 -13.63 37.58
N HIS A 18 6.73 -13.35 36.70
CA HIS A 18 5.50 -12.60 36.97
C HIS A 18 4.83 -12.17 35.66
N ALA A 19 3.49 -12.06 35.73
CA ALA A 19 2.56 -11.65 34.69
C ALA A 19 3.11 -10.70 33.64
N ARG A 20 2.80 -11.03 32.39
CA ARG A 20 3.16 -10.28 31.18
C ARG A 20 2.60 -8.83 31.22
N ASN A 21 3.45 -7.93 31.67
CA ASN A 21 3.42 -6.49 31.39
C ASN A 21 4.86 -6.07 31.16
N ASN A 22 5.50 -6.55 30.09
CA ASN A 22 6.83 -6.10 29.72
C ASN A 22 6.75 -5.08 28.59
N TYR A 23 6.51 -3.83 28.96
CA TYR A 23 7.04 -2.70 28.22
C TYR A 23 8.57 -2.80 28.22
N TRP A 24 9.17 -2.90 27.03
CA TRP A 24 10.61 -2.77 26.87
C TRP A 24 11.03 -1.38 27.34
N MET A 25 11.67 -1.28 28.50
CA MET A 25 12.33 -0.05 28.93
C MET A 25 13.61 0.14 28.12
N TYR A 26 13.53 0.93 27.08
CA TYR A 26 14.72 1.54 26.48
C TYR A 26 15.22 2.69 27.36
N PRO A 27 16.57 2.95 27.41
CA PRO A 27 17.10 4.01 28.28
C PRO A 27 16.55 5.39 27.91
N ASN A 28 16.11 6.07 28.89
CA ASN A 28 15.19 7.19 29.05
C ASN A 28 15.54 8.53 28.37
N ALA A 29 16.49 8.63 27.46
CA ALA A 29 16.85 9.91 26.84
C ALA A 29 16.26 10.12 25.42
N TYR A 30 15.94 9.04 24.70
CA TYR A 30 15.36 9.14 23.36
C TYR A 30 13.84 9.29 23.39
N TYR A 31 13.16 8.66 24.36
CA TYR A 31 11.69 8.67 24.47
C TYR A 31 11.12 9.96 25.08
N GLN A 32 11.85 10.68 25.94
CA GLN A 32 11.33 11.94 26.51
C GLN A 32 11.16 13.05 25.48
N ASN A 33 11.89 13.02 24.37
CA ASN A 33 11.68 13.99 23.28
C ASN A 33 10.50 13.61 22.34
N TYR A 34 10.10 12.33 22.30
CA TYR A 34 8.95 11.88 21.50
C TYR A 34 7.61 12.21 22.18
N PHE A 35 7.54 12.12 23.50
CA PHE A 35 6.31 12.41 24.26
C PHE A 35 6.06 13.91 24.52
N GLN A 36 7.02 14.79 24.25
CA GLN A 36 6.82 16.24 24.40
C GLN A 36 6.26 16.92 23.14
N ASN A 37 6.34 16.30 21.99
CA ASN A 37 5.64 16.74 20.78
C ASN A 37 4.35 15.90 20.69
N GLY A 38 3.23 16.47 21.18
CA GLY A 38 1.92 15.78 21.23
C GLY A 38 1.63 14.96 19.99
N PHE A 39 0.99 13.80 20.19
CA PHE A 39 0.56 12.89 19.14
C PHE A 39 0.06 13.67 17.92
N ARG A 40 0.86 13.72 16.86
CA ARG A 40 0.42 14.28 15.60
C ARG A 40 -0.41 13.18 14.93
N ALA A 41 -1.73 13.25 15.09
CA ALA A 41 -2.62 12.40 14.33
C ALA A 41 -2.29 12.57 12.84
N ILE A 42 -1.78 11.51 12.22
CA ILE A 42 -1.50 11.48 10.80
C ILE A 42 -2.84 11.20 10.11
N GLU A 43 -3.15 11.96 9.08
CA GLU A 43 -4.32 11.69 8.25
C GLU A 43 -4.19 10.29 7.63
N LEU A 44 -5.17 9.42 7.85
CA LEU A 44 -5.20 8.09 7.25
C LEU A 44 -5.75 8.20 5.83
N LYS A 45 -4.83 8.14 4.87
CA LYS A 45 -5.11 8.14 3.43
C LYS A 45 -4.03 7.36 2.69
N ASP A 46 -4.23 7.12 1.40
CA ASP A 46 -3.21 6.50 0.54
C ASP A 46 -2.10 7.49 0.21
N TYR A 47 -0.88 7.19 0.64
CA TYR A 47 0.33 7.98 0.41
C TYR A 47 1.15 7.51 -0.79
N GLY A 48 0.73 6.42 -1.42
CA GLY A 48 1.41 5.90 -2.62
C GLY A 48 1.37 6.86 -3.81
N PRO A 49 2.28 6.72 -4.77
CA PRO A 49 3.47 5.87 -4.75
C PRO A 49 4.71 6.55 -4.11
N ASN A 50 4.53 7.64 -3.36
CA ASN A 50 5.63 8.42 -2.80
C ASN A 50 6.35 7.67 -1.67
N PRO A 51 7.65 7.97 -1.42
CA PRO A 51 8.34 7.44 -0.24
C PRO A 51 7.57 7.76 1.05
N PHE A 52 7.42 6.78 1.92
CA PHE A 52 6.63 6.87 3.14
C PHE A 52 7.38 6.18 4.29
N ALA A 53 7.43 6.81 5.46
CA ALA A 53 8.07 6.27 6.65
C ALA A 53 7.38 6.83 7.90
N GLU A 54 6.54 6.01 8.53
CA GLU A 54 5.78 6.35 9.74
C GLU A 54 5.67 5.10 10.63
N ASP A 55 5.25 5.27 11.86
CA ASP A 55 5.01 4.17 12.78
C ASP A 55 3.75 3.40 12.37
N ILE A 56 3.93 2.23 11.74
CA ILE A 56 2.83 1.43 11.21
C ILE A 56 1.93 0.88 12.31
N ASN A 57 2.46 0.62 13.51
CA ASN A 57 1.66 0.20 14.65
C ASN A 57 0.71 1.32 15.08
N GLU A 58 1.23 2.56 15.26
CA GLU A 58 0.39 3.71 15.62
C GLU A 58 -0.71 3.96 14.57
N LEU A 59 -0.37 3.92 13.28
CA LEU A 59 -1.36 4.09 12.20
C LEU A 59 -2.42 3.00 12.21
N THR A 60 -2.01 1.75 12.43
CA THR A 60 -2.93 0.60 12.52
C THR A 60 -3.88 0.75 13.71
N LEU A 61 -3.36 1.15 14.87
CA LEU A 61 -4.17 1.37 16.07
C LEU A 61 -5.11 2.57 15.93
N GLN A 62 -4.72 3.60 15.17
CA GLN A 62 -5.53 4.77 14.88
C GLN A 62 -6.71 4.44 13.94
N ASN A 63 -6.55 3.45 13.04
CA ASN A 63 -7.58 3.10 12.06
C ASN A 63 -8.83 2.52 12.72
N ASN A 64 -10.00 3.09 12.39
CA ASN A 64 -11.30 2.61 12.87
C ASN A 64 -12.26 2.23 11.73
N THR A 65 -11.81 2.27 10.49
CA THR A 65 -12.58 1.80 9.33
C THR A 65 -12.34 0.31 9.11
N PHE A 66 -13.27 -0.35 8.45
CA PHE A 66 -13.09 -1.75 8.06
C PHE A 66 -11.82 -1.93 7.20
N ARG A 67 -11.62 -1.07 6.18
CA ARG A 67 -10.42 -1.07 5.34
C ARG A 67 -10.06 0.37 4.93
N THR A 68 -8.77 0.71 5.03
CA THR A 68 -8.21 1.96 4.50
C THR A 68 -6.90 1.66 3.79
N ALA A 69 -6.80 1.98 2.49
CA ALA A 69 -5.53 1.95 1.79
C ALA A 69 -4.60 3.01 2.37
N LEU A 70 -3.41 2.58 2.81
CA LEU A 70 -2.40 3.46 3.40
C LEU A 70 -1.32 3.82 2.39
N TRP A 71 -0.94 2.85 1.56
CA TRP A 71 0.09 3.06 0.54
C TRP A 71 -0.10 2.09 -0.61
N THR A 72 -0.19 2.61 -1.84
CA THR A 72 -0.35 1.82 -3.06
C THR A 72 0.80 2.12 -4.02
N GLY A 73 1.56 1.10 -4.36
CA GLY A 73 2.66 1.17 -5.34
C GLY A 73 2.41 0.25 -6.53
N THR A 74 3.44 0.05 -7.35
CA THR A 74 3.36 -0.81 -8.54
C THR A 74 3.32 -2.29 -8.17
N HIS A 75 4.01 -2.71 -7.10
CA HIS A 75 4.26 -4.12 -6.80
C HIS A 75 3.61 -4.60 -5.52
N PHE A 76 3.17 -3.69 -4.66
CA PHE A 76 2.45 -4.04 -3.44
C PHE A 76 1.58 -2.88 -2.96
N GLN A 77 0.64 -3.20 -2.08
CA GLN A 77 -0.24 -2.25 -1.42
C GLN A 77 -0.28 -2.56 0.09
N ILE A 78 -0.33 -1.52 0.91
CA ILE A 78 -0.55 -1.63 2.35
C ILE A 78 -1.94 -1.11 2.67
N THR A 79 -2.74 -1.90 3.39
CA THR A 79 -4.03 -1.46 3.92
C THR A 79 -4.08 -1.66 5.43
N LEU A 80 -4.85 -0.81 6.10
CA LEU A 80 -5.17 -0.92 7.51
C LEU A 80 -6.59 -1.46 7.66
N MET A 81 -6.82 -2.32 8.64
CA MET A 81 -8.16 -2.87 8.92
C MET A 81 -8.49 -2.82 10.41
N SER A 82 -9.79 -2.68 10.70
CA SER A 82 -10.34 -2.79 12.04
C SER A 82 -11.63 -3.63 11.99
N LEU A 83 -11.58 -4.79 12.63
CA LEU A 83 -12.73 -5.72 12.71
C LEU A 83 -13.35 -5.63 14.09
N ASN A 84 -14.64 -5.37 14.18
CA ASN A 84 -15.38 -5.40 15.44
C ASN A 84 -15.45 -6.82 16.03
N PRO A 85 -15.74 -6.99 17.32
CA PRO A 85 -15.96 -8.32 17.88
C PRO A 85 -17.01 -9.12 17.10
N GLY A 86 -16.62 -10.32 16.65
CA GLY A 86 -17.43 -11.21 15.82
C GLY A 86 -17.41 -10.91 14.32
N GLU A 87 -16.81 -9.79 13.88
CA GLU A 87 -16.60 -9.52 12.45
C GLU A 87 -15.44 -10.36 11.90
N ASP A 88 -15.45 -10.54 10.58
CA ASP A 88 -14.39 -11.18 9.82
C ASP A 88 -14.05 -10.39 8.54
N ILE A 89 -12.95 -10.73 7.89
CA ILE A 89 -12.53 -10.11 6.62
C ILE A 89 -13.42 -10.51 5.43
N GLY A 90 -14.25 -11.56 5.57
CA GLY A 90 -14.93 -12.26 4.49
C GLY A 90 -14.13 -13.50 4.05
N LEU A 91 -14.83 -14.57 3.67
CA LEU A 91 -14.18 -15.75 3.09
C LEU A 91 -13.81 -15.44 1.63
N GLU A 92 -12.53 -15.19 1.38
CA GLU A 92 -12.02 -14.70 0.09
C GLU A 92 -10.84 -15.54 -0.43
N MET A 93 -10.52 -15.40 -1.71
CA MET A 93 -9.36 -15.99 -2.36
C MET A 93 -8.88 -15.07 -3.47
N HIS A 94 -7.60 -14.78 -3.47
CA HIS A 94 -6.95 -13.97 -4.51
C HIS A 94 -6.11 -14.88 -5.39
N PRO A 95 -6.45 -15.06 -6.70
CA PRO A 95 -5.78 -16.04 -7.54
C PRO A 95 -4.31 -15.75 -7.82
N ASP A 96 -3.94 -14.46 -7.91
CA ASP A 96 -2.62 -13.98 -8.34
C ASP A 96 -1.95 -13.04 -7.33
N VAL A 97 -2.44 -12.99 -6.09
CA VAL A 97 -1.95 -12.07 -5.05
C VAL A 97 -1.52 -12.85 -3.82
N ASP A 98 -0.26 -12.72 -3.45
CA ASP A 98 0.20 -13.11 -2.11
C ASP A 98 -0.22 -12.03 -1.10
N GLN A 99 -0.68 -12.47 0.08
CA GLN A 99 -1.11 -11.55 1.12
C GLN A 99 -0.39 -11.84 2.44
N PHE A 100 0.04 -10.78 3.09
CA PHE A 100 0.61 -10.81 4.44
C PHE A 100 -0.27 -9.98 5.37
N LEU A 101 -0.65 -10.54 6.51
CA LEU A 101 -1.36 -9.84 7.57
C LEU A 101 -0.49 -9.77 8.81
N ARG A 102 -0.50 -8.64 9.51
CA ARG A 102 0.05 -8.53 10.84
C ARG A 102 -0.96 -7.93 11.79
N LEU A 103 -1.17 -8.61 12.92
CA LEU A 103 -2.04 -8.16 13.99
C LEU A 103 -1.27 -7.24 14.92
N GLU A 104 -1.84 -6.06 15.19
CA GLU A 104 -1.28 -5.05 16.11
C GLU A 104 -2.13 -4.88 17.37
N GLN A 105 -3.35 -5.46 17.38
CA GLN A 105 -4.23 -5.49 18.54
C GLN A 105 -5.30 -6.57 18.40
N GLY A 106 -5.64 -7.20 19.52
CA GLY A 106 -6.79 -8.11 19.61
C GLY A 106 -6.41 -9.57 19.38
N GLN A 107 -7.43 -10.40 19.17
CA GLN A 107 -7.28 -11.82 18.91
C GLN A 107 -8.32 -12.32 17.92
N GLY A 108 -7.94 -13.31 17.13
CA GLY A 108 -8.81 -13.87 16.11
C GLY A 108 -8.52 -15.33 15.82
N MET A 109 -9.28 -15.86 14.88
CA MET A 109 -9.07 -17.19 14.32
C MET A 109 -8.85 -17.03 12.81
N VAL A 110 -7.73 -17.51 12.32
CA VAL A 110 -7.44 -17.62 10.89
C VAL A 110 -7.77 -19.02 10.41
N GLN A 111 -8.46 -19.10 9.27
CA GLN A 111 -8.79 -20.33 8.57
C GLN A 111 -8.33 -20.22 7.12
N MET A 112 -7.64 -21.25 6.61
CA MET A 112 -7.13 -21.30 5.25
C MET A 112 -7.28 -22.69 4.63
N GLY A 113 -7.41 -22.76 3.30
CA GLY A 113 -7.51 -24.03 2.59
C GLY A 113 -7.52 -23.91 1.07
N GLU A 114 -7.55 -25.05 0.39
CA GLU A 114 -7.53 -25.13 -1.07
C GLU A 114 -8.91 -24.80 -1.70
N SER A 115 -9.98 -24.91 -0.93
CA SER A 115 -11.33 -24.57 -1.38
C SER A 115 -12.14 -23.94 -0.26
N LYS A 116 -13.18 -23.18 -0.62
CA LYS A 116 -14.07 -22.52 0.35
C LYS A 116 -14.78 -23.48 1.30
N ASP A 117 -14.98 -24.73 0.88
CA ASP A 117 -15.65 -25.77 1.65
C ASP A 117 -14.67 -26.67 2.45
N ASN A 118 -13.35 -26.43 2.32
CA ASN A 118 -12.30 -27.25 2.92
C ASN A 118 -11.14 -26.40 3.43
N LEU A 119 -11.36 -25.72 4.55
CA LEU A 119 -10.35 -24.89 5.22
C LEU A 119 -9.61 -25.74 6.25
N THR A 120 -8.56 -26.43 5.81
CA THR A 120 -7.83 -27.42 6.62
C THR A 120 -6.82 -26.82 7.60
N PHE A 121 -6.41 -25.56 7.39
CA PHE A 121 -5.53 -24.83 8.30
C PHE A 121 -6.39 -23.93 9.20
N GLU A 122 -6.32 -24.14 10.51
CA GLU A 122 -7.00 -23.31 11.49
C GLU A 122 -6.06 -22.95 12.62
N ARG A 123 -5.99 -21.68 13.02
CA ARG A 123 -5.14 -21.24 14.13
C ARG A 123 -5.70 -20.01 14.83
N MET A 124 -5.67 -20.05 16.17
CA MET A 124 -5.85 -18.85 16.99
C MET A 124 -4.62 -17.95 16.85
N VAL A 125 -4.87 -16.67 16.63
CA VAL A 125 -3.88 -15.61 16.45
C VAL A 125 -4.17 -14.44 17.36
N SER A 126 -3.15 -13.69 17.71
CA SER A 126 -3.28 -12.51 18.57
C SER A 126 -2.27 -11.45 18.15
N ASP A 127 -2.21 -10.35 18.90
CA ASP A 127 -1.18 -9.33 18.79
C ASP A 127 0.21 -9.92 18.49
N ASP A 128 0.98 -9.27 17.63
CA ASP A 128 2.30 -9.69 17.10
C ASP A 128 2.31 -10.90 16.14
N TYR A 129 1.15 -11.51 15.83
CA TYR A 129 1.11 -12.59 14.85
C TYR A 129 1.22 -12.08 13.42
N ALA A 130 2.05 -12.79 12.63
CA ALA A 130 2.09 -12.69 11.18
C ALA A 130 1.33 -13.86 10.54
N ILE A 131 0.51 -13.56 9.54
CA ILE A 131 -0.21 -14.54 8.73
C ILE A 131 0.27 -14.35 7.28
N VAL A 132 0.69 -15.42 6.63
CA VAL A 132 1.08 -15.41 5.22
C VAL A 132 0.09 -16.26 4.44
N ILE A 133 -0.50 -15.68 3.41
CA ILE A 133 -1.53 -16.29 2.58
C ILE A 133 -1.01 -16.33 1.14
N PRO A 134 -0.62 -17.51 0.63
CA PRO A 134 -0.21 -17.66 -0.76
C PRO A 134 -1.36 -17.40 -1.72
N ALA A 135 -1.06 -16.91 -2.91
CA ALA A 135 -2.01 -16.78 -4.02
C ALA A 135 -2.80 -18.08 -4.22
N GLY A 136 -4.07 -17.96 -4.54
CA GLY A 136 -4.98 -19.09 -4.75
C GLY A 136 -5.49 -19.78 -3.48
N THR A 137 -5.13 -19.28 -2.29
CA THR A 137 -5.54 -19.87 -1.00
C THR A 137 -6.83 -19.22 -0.50
N TRP A 138 -7.90 -20.02 -0.29
CA TRP A 138 -9.09 -19.58 0.41
C TRP A 138 -8.76 -19.27 1.87
N HIS A 139 -9.21 -18.14 2.36
CA HIS A 139 -8.87 -17.72 3.71
C HIS A 139 -9.94 -16.80 4.32
N ASN A 140 -9.98 -16.82 5.66
CA ASN A 140 -10.76 -15.91 6.47
C ASN A 140 -10.02 -15.62 7.78
N LEU A 141 -10.21 -14.44 8.33
CA LEU A 141 -9.76 -14.06 9.67
C LEU A 141 -10.95 -13.48 10.42
N THR A 142 -11.35 -14.14 11.49
CA THR A 142 -12.49 -13.73 12.34
C THR A 142 -11.98 -13.16 13.66
N ASN A 143 -12.48 -12.01 14.07
CA ASN A 143 -12.24 -11.47 15.41
C ASN A 143 -13.03 -12.30 16.44
N THR A 144 -12.33 -13.09 17.25
CA THR A 144 -12.90 -13.91 18.33
C THR A 144 -12.78 -13.26 19.70
N GLY A 145 -12.23 -12.05 19.76
CA GLY A 145 -12.08 -11.27 20.99
C GLY A 145 -13.31 -10.43 21.31
N ASN A 146 -13.17 -9.63 22.37
CA ASN A 146 -14.19 -8.68 22.84
C ASN A 146 -13.79 -7.21 22.59
N THR A 147 -12.69 -6.97 21.91
CA THR A 147 -12.19 -5.66 21.47
C THR A 147 -11.96 -5.68 19.97
N PRO A 148 -11.88 -4.54 19.28
CA PRO A 148 -11.52 -4.50 17.88
C PRO A 148 -10.21 -5.22 17.61
N LEU A 149 -10.17 -6.07 16.58
CA LEU A 149 -8.95 -6.65 16.05
C LEU A 149 -8.41 -5.70 15.00
N LYS A 150 -7.21 -5.19 15.22
CA LYS A 150 -6.55 -4.22 14.34
C LYS A 150 -5.34 -4.84 13.70
N LEU A 151 -5.23 -4.66 12.40
CA LEU A 151 -4.18 -5.25 11.60
C LEU A 151 -3.82 -4.37 10.42
N TYR A 152 -2.64 -4.58 9.87
CA TYR A 152 -2.35 -4.14 8.52
C TYR A 152 -2.15 -5.34 7.60
N SER A 153 -2.48 -5.13 6.33
CA SER A 153 -2.31 -6.13 5.27
C SER A 153 -1.37 -5.59 4.19
N ILE A 154 -0.57 -6.49 3.61
CA ILE A 154 0.23 -6.22 2.42
C ILE A 154 -0.25 -7.16 1.33
N TYR A 155 -0.67 -6.63 0.21
CA TYR A 155 -1.04 -7.36 -1.01
C TYR A 155 0.08 -7.21 -2.04
N ALA A 156 0.49 -8.28 -2.66
CA ALA A 156 1.51 -8.31 -3.71
C ALA A 156 1.07 -9.19 -4.89
N PRO A 157 0.67 -8.58 -6.01
CA PRO A 157 0.53 -7.15 -6.34
C PRO A 157 -0.62 -6.44 -5.58
N PRO A 158 -0.83 -5.11 -5.79
CA PRO A 158 -1.98 -4.38 -5.24
C PRO A 158 -3.32 -5.04 -5.59
N ASN A 159 -4.24 -5.10 -4.62
CA ASN A 159 -5.52 -5.78 -4.78
C ASN A 159 -6.74 -4.84 -4.77
N HIS A 160 -6.59 -3.64 -4.25
CA HIS A 160 -7.68 -2.66 -4.18
C HIS A 160 -7.31 -1.39 -4.94
N PRO A 161 -8.30 -0.63 -5.45
CA PRO A 161 -8.05 0.68 -6.05
C PRO A 161 -7.27 1.62 -5.13
N PHE A 162 -6.49 2.53 -5.74
CA PHE A 162 -5.80 3.59 -4.99
C PHE A 162 -6.80 4.41 -4.16
N GLY A 163 -6.46 4.68 -2.91
CA GLY A 163 -7.28 5.50 -2.03
C GLY A 163 -8.52 4.80 -1.47
N THR A 164 -8.66 3.48 -1.62
CA THR A 164 -9.81 2.71 -1.08
C THR A 164 -10.01 2.98 0.40
N VAL A 165 -11.24 3.37 0.77
CA VAL A 165 -11.72 3.46 2.14
C VAL A 165 -13.10 2.83 2.24
N HIS A 166 -13.21 1.73 2.99
CA HIS A 166 -14.48 1.13 3.36
C HIS A 166 -14.73 1.39 4.85
N ALA A 167 -15.72 2.20 5.17
CA ALA A 167 -16.00 2.53 6.56
C ALA A 167 -16.48 1.29 7.35
N THR A 168 -17.26 0.44 6.70
CA THR A 168 -17.84 -0.79 7.25
C THR A 168 -17.57 -2.00 6.36
N LYS A 169 -17.77 -3.21 6.89
CA LYS A 169 -17.74 -4.45 6.12
C LYS A 169 -18.78 -4.43 4.98
N ALA A 170 -19.96 -3.91 5.23
CA ALA A 170 -21.01 -3.81 4.22
C ALA A 170 -20.61 -2.92 3.03
N ASP A 171 -19.80 -1.86 3.26
CA ASP A 171 -19.28 -1.03 2.16
C ASP A 171 -18.28 -1.82 1.30
N ALA A 172 -17.44 -2.68 1.93
CA ALA A 172 -16.53 -3.55 1.22
C ALA A 172 -17.28 -4.59 0.38
N GLU A 173 -18.23 -5.29 0.96
CA GLU A 173 -19.06 -6.29 0.28
C GLU A 173 -19.85 -5.67 -0.89
N ALA A 174 -20.36 -4.45 -0.73
CA ALA A 174 -21.04 -3.73 -1.83
C ALA A 174 -20.08 -3.37 -2.97
N ALA A 175 -18.84 -2.96 -2.66
CA ALA A 175 -17.83 -2.66 -3.67
C ALA A 175 -17.42 -3.93 -4.45
N GLU A 176 -17.17 -5.04 -3.74
CA GLU A 176 -16.81 -6.32 -4.33
C GLU A 176 -17.95 -6.88 -5.23
N ALA A 177 -19.20 -6.78 -4.78
CA ALA A 177 -20.37 -7.18 -5.57
C ALA A 177 -20.54 -6.32 -6.84
N ALA A 178 -20.21 -5.03 -6.80
CA ALA A 178 -20.23 -4.15 -7.96
C ALA A 178 -19.14 -4.56 -9.00
N GLU A 179 -17.97 -4.97 -8.53
CA GLU A 179 -16.89 -5.47 -9.38
C GLU A 179 -17.28 -6.81 -10.05
N GLU A 180 -17.88 -7.76 -9.30
CA GLU A 180 -18.34 -9.05 -9.84
C GLU A 180 -19.47 -8.92 -10.89
N HIS A 181 -20.35 -7.93 -10.75
CA HIS A 181 -21.44 -7.68 -11.70
C HIS A 181 -21.02 -6.85 -12.92
N GLY A 182 -19.73 -6.50 -13.06
CA GLY A 182 -19.22 -5.71 -14.18
C GLY A 182 -19.69 -4.24 -14.16
N GLU A 183 -20.26 -3.78 -13.04
CA GLU A 183 -20.57 -2.37 -12.78
C GLU A 183 -19.36 -1.60 -12.21
N GLY A 184 -18.27 -2.29 -11.93
CA GLY A 184 -17.02 -1.71 -11.45
C GLY A 184 -16.34 -0.85 -12.52
N THR A 185 -15.74 0.24 -12.09
CA THR A 185 -14.88 1.05 -12.97
C THR A 185 -13.75 0.18 -13.52
N PRO A 186 -13.52 0.13 -14.86
CA PRO A 186 -12.48 -0.70 -15.44
C PRO A 186 -11.12 -0.40 -14.80
N VAL A 187 -10.40 -1.44 -14.41
CA VAL A 187 -9.03 -1.33 -13.87
C VAL A 187 -8.05 -1.83 -14.93
N ILE A 188 -7.04 -1.04 -15.26
CA ILE A 188 -5.97 -1.39 -16.19
C ILE A 188 -4.64 -1.18 -15.46
N ASP A 189 -3.83 -2.22 -15.36
CA ASP A 189 -2.56 -2.19 -14.61
C ASP A 189 -2.71 -1.62 -13.19
N GLY A 190 -3.76 -2.08 -12.48
CA GLY A 190 -4.03 -1.72 -11.08
C GLY A 190 -4.58 -0.30 -10.87
N LYS A 191 -5.03 0.40 -11.92
CA LYS A 191 -5.60 1.75 -11.81
C LYS A 191 -6.92 1.88 -12.57
N THR A 192 -7.86 2.57 -11.96
CA THR A 192 -9.10 3.03 -12.61
C THR A 192 -8.80 4.16 -13.61
N PRO A 193 -9.72 4.49 -14.52
CA PRO A 193 -9.55 5.63 -15.43
C PRO A 193 -9.22 6.94 -14.70
N ASP A 194 -9.90 7.24 -13.59
CA ASP A 194 -9.66 8.47 -12.81
C ASP A 194 -8.28 8.46 -12.14
N GLU A 195 -7.82 7.32 -11.66
CA GLU A 195 -6.47 7.16 -11.11
C GLU A 195 -5.39 7.31 -12.19
N TRP A 196 -5.64 6.84 -13.41
CA TRP A 196 -4.74 7.11 -14.53
C TRP A 196 -4.68 8.59 -14.87
N VAL A 197 -5.82 9.30 -14.85
CA VAL A 197 -5.85 10.76 -15.03
C VAL A 197 -5.03 11.47 -13.96
N GLN A 198 -5.23 11.12 -12.69
CA GLN A 198 -4.47 11.68 -11.57
C GLN A 198 -2.98 11.33 -11.66
N TYR A 199 -2.65 10.09 -12.00
CA TYR A 199 -1.26 9.63 -12.14
C TYR A 199 -0.52 10.38 -13.25
N THR A 200 -1.21 10.77 -14.32
CA THR A 200 -0.64 11.50 -15.45
C THR A 200 -0.82 13.04 -15.34
N GLU A 201 -1.44 13.54 -14.27
CA GLU A 201 -1.72 14.99 -14.09
C GLU A 201 -0.46 15.86 -14.22
N PHE A 202 0.70 15.36 -13.76
CA PHE A 202 1.98 16.02 -13.94
C PHE A 202 2.26 16.33 -15.42
N LEU A 203 2.10 15.35 -16.31
CA LEU A 203 2.30 15.54 -17.74
C LEU A 203 1.35 16.57 -18.33
N VAL A 204 0.08 16.54 -17.92
CA VAL A 204 -0.90 17.53 -18.38
C VAL A 204 -0.50 18.94 -17.97
N LYS A 205 -0.01 19.12 -16.74
CA LYS A 205 0.47 20.44 -16.25
C LYS A 205 1.66 20.96 -17.07
N GLU A 206 2.65 20.12 -17.35
CA GLU A 206 3.80 20.49 -18.19
C GLU A 206 3.35 20.86 -19.61
N GLY A 207 2.46 20.06 -20.23
CA GLY A 207 1.94 20.36 -21.56
C GLY A 207 1.15 21.68 -21.62
N LEU A 208 0.42 22.03 -20.57
CA LEU A 208 -0.26 23.32 -20.47
C LEU A 208 0.72 24.49 -20.35
N GLU A 209 1.86 24.33 -19.70
CA GLU A 209 2.92 25.34 -19.68
C GLU A 209 3.54 25.54 -21.07
N ASP A 210 3.73 24.47 -21.84
CA ASP A 210 4.23 24.56 -23.22
C ASP A 210 3.25 25.26 -24.15
N VAL A 211 1.95 25.02 -23.98
CA VAL A 211 0.90 25.78 -24.69
C VAL A 211 1.01 27.31 -24.37
N LYS A 212 1.21 27.66 -23.09
CA LYS A 212 1.39 29.07 -22.67
C LYS A 212 2.65 29.71 -23.25
N ARG A 213 3.72 28.90 -23.43
CA ARG A 213 4.95 29.36 -24.10
C ARG A 213 4.81 29.51 -25.59
N GLY A 214 3.68 29.12 -26.17
CA GLY A 214 3.41 29.22 -27.62
C GLY A 214 4.08 28.11 -28.43
N ILE A 215 4.43 26.98 -27.81
CA ILE A 215 4.99 25.84 -28.52
C ILE A 215 3.93 25.24 -29.45
N ASN A 216 4.36 24.75 -30.61
CA ASN A 216 3.50 24.20 -31.63
C ASN A 216 2.69 22.99 -31.08
N ALA A 217 1.37 23.02 -31.28
CA ALA A 217 0.48 21.98 -30.77
C ALA A 217 0.81 20.57 -31.29
N LEU A 218 1.30 20.43 -32.55
CA LEU A 218 1.72 19.14 -33.09
C LEU A 218 2.91 18.59 -32.31
N HIS A 219 3.88 19.44 -31.99
CA HIS A 219 5.04 19.08 -31.19
C HIS A 219 4.62 18.61 -29.78
N ILE A 220 3.84 19.42 -29.09
CA ILE A 220 3.33 19.09 -27.74
C ILE A 220 2.61 17.73 -27.76
N LEU A 221 1.70 17.51 -28.71
CA LEU A 221 0.97 16.24 -28.80
C LEU A 221 1.90 15.03 -29.05
N GLN A 222 2.92 15.19 -29.90
CA GLN A 222 3.86 14.11 -30.16
C GLN A 222 4.69 13.76 -28.91
N GLU A 223 5.16 14.74 -28.17
CA GLU A 223 5.89 14.54 -26.92
C GLU A 223 5.05 13.85 -25.86
N PHE A 224 3.84 14.38 -25.60
CA PHE A 224 3.02 13.86 -24.52
C PHE A 224 2.39 12.49 -24.84
N VAL A 225 2.10 12.20 -26.13
CA VAL A 225 1.74 10.83 -26.54
C VAL A 225 2.91 9.87 -26.32
N LEU A 226 4.14 10.28 -26.65
CA LEU A 226 5.33 9.45 -26.42
C LEU A 226 5.60 9.23 -24.92
N MET A 227 5.43 10.27 -24.09
CA MET A 227 5.48 10.16 -22.63
C MET A 227 4.43 9.18 -22.10
N GLY A 228 3.18 9.26 -22.63
CA GLY A 228 2.12 8.30 -22.27
C GLY A 228 2.48 6.86 -22.61
N VAL A 229 3.13 6.63 -23.76
CA VAL A 229 3.64 5.28 -24.13
C VAL A 229 4.70 4.80 -23.14
N LEU A 230 5.60 5.67 -22.68
CA LEU A 230 6.62 5.30 -21.69
C LEU A 230 5.99 5.01 -20.33
N VAL A 231 4.97 5.77 -19.92
CA VAL A 231 4.21 5.49 -18.70
C VAL A 231 3.55 4.11 -18.78
N GLY A 232 2.92 3.77 -19.91
CA GLY A 232 2.38 2.42 -20.16
C GLY A 232 3.45 1.31 -20.24
N LYS A 233 4.75 1.67 -20.29
CA LYS A 233 5.90 0.74 -20.20
C LYS A 233 6.51 0.69 -18.79
N GLY A 234 5.84 1.29 -17.80
CA GLY A 234 6.25 1.27 -16.40
C GLY A 234 7.17 2.41 -15.97
N TYR A 235 7.37 3.42 -16.80
CA TYR A 235 8.07 4.65 -16.36
C TYR A 235 7.13 5.47 -15.46
N SER A 236 7.67 6.11 -14.42
CA SER A 236 6.89 7.16 -13.74
C SER A 236 6.66 8.34 -14.69
N PRO A 237 5.57 9.12 -14.53
CA PRO A 237 5.32 10.30 -15.36
C PRO A 237 6.51 11.27 -15.40
N GLN A 238 7.15 11.51 -14.25
CA GLN A 238 8.36 12.33 -14.14
C GLN A 238 9.50 11.77 -15.01
N LYS A 239 9.75 10.45 -14.91
CA LYS A 239 10.82 9.81 -15.66
C LYS A 239 10.54 9.76 -17.16
N ALA A 240 9.26 9.59 -17.55
CA ALA A 240 8.84 9.65 -18.94
C ALA A 240 9.10 11.06 -19.54
N TYR A 241 8.72 12.11 -18.82
CA TYR A 241 8.99 13.49 -19.18
C TYR A 241 10.49 13.74 -19.38
N GLU A 242 11.32 13.51 -18.38
CA GLU A 242 12.78 13.69 -18.45
C GLU A 242 13.41 12.94 -19.64
N THR A 243 12.89 11.74 -19.91
CA THR A 243 13.44 10.89 -20.99
C THR A 243 13.12 11.45 -22.38
N VAL A 244 11.89 11.91 -22.60
CA VAL A 244 11.46 12.47 -23.89
C VAL A 244 12.15 13.82 -24.15
N GLU A 245 12.23 14.68 -23.15
CA GLU A 245 12.99 15.94 -23.19
C GLU A 245 14.47 15.70 -23.55
N GLU A 246 15.08 14.68 -22.94
CA GLU A 246 16.46 14.32 -23.24
C GLU A 246 16.64 13.82 -24.67
N TRP A 247 15.69 13.02 -25.19
CA TRP A 247 15.73 12.55 -26.59
C TRP A 247 15.57 13.70 -27.59
N GLU A 248 14.73 14.68 -27.30
CA GLU A 248 14.64 15.89 -28.11
C GLU A 248 15.94 16.69 -28.05
N ARG A 249 16.40 17.03 -26.85
CA ARG A 249 17.56 17.87 -26.60
C ARG A 249 18.84 17.29 -27.22
N THR A 250 19.02 15.98 -27.17
CA THR A 250 20.21 15.29 -27.73
C THR A 250 20.08 14.93 -29.21
N GLY A 251 18.89 15.09 -29.80
CA GLY A 251 18.62 14.73 -31.20
C GLY A 251 18.48 13.23 -31.43
N VAL A 252 18.28 12.44 -30.40
CA VAL A 252 17.92 11.02 -30.49
C VAL A 252 16.59 10.90 -31.23
N SER A 253 15.63 11.77 -30.94
CA SER A 253 14.39 11.91 -31.71
C SER A 253 14.46 13.06 -32.69
N LYS A 254 14.81 12.74 -33.94
CA LYS A 254 14.82 13.73 -35.03
C LYS A 254 13.43 14.27 -35.36
N LEU A 255 12.38 13.47 -35.17
CA LEU A 255 11.01 13.86 -35.45
C LEU A 255 10.52 14.92 -34.47
N LEU A 256 10.84 14.80 -33.19
CA LEU A 256 10.53 15.82 -32.18
C LEU A 256 11.25 17.15 -32.49
N GLN A 257 12.54 17.09 -32.85
CA GLN A 257 13.27 18.29 -33.28
C GLN A 257 12.69 18.95 -34.50
N GLN A 258 12.19 18.18 -35.46
CA GLN A 258 11.54 18.72 -36.65
C GLN A 258 10.20 19.39 -36.35
N SER A 259 9.35 18.76 -35.53
CA SER A 259 8.03 19.30 -35.17
C SER A 259 8.14 20.58 -34.34
N LYS A 260 9.19 20.74 -33.53
CA LYS A 260 9.43 21.96 -32.76
C LYS A 260 9.66 23.19 -33.62
N ASN A 261 10.21 23.00 -34.80
CA ASN A 261 10.56 24.09 -35.73
C ASN A 261 9.50 24.32 -36.81
N MET A 262 8.37 23.66 -36.71
CA MET A 262 7.19 23.88 -37.59
C MET A 262 6.24 24.91 -37.00
#